data_37649028656f0477a3f30416172ac3c7
#
_entry.id   37649028656f0477a3f30416172ac3c7
#
_cell.length_a   1.000
_cell.length_b   1.000
_cell.length_c   1.000
_cell.angle_alpha   90.00
_cell.angle_beta   90.00
_cell.angle_gamma   90.00
#
_symmetry.space_group_name_H-M   'P 1'
#
loop_
_entity.id
_entity.type
_entity.pdbx_description
1 polymer ?
#
loop_
_entity_poly.entity_id
_entity_poly.type
_entity_poly.pdbx_seq_one_letter_code
_entity_poly.pdbx_strand_id
1 'polypeptide(L)'
;MKLIVRQKLGEYIVYDESNSVVGKWKQSYFQGAKMEFLDTNGTVLYTIKKCGERIEIKGKDDIISECRFHYAQDGNGTIIQKSLFRSPMAEKSVTDSLWGKIVIVQNEQRDFTIFLNDMEVGNMTRMMSLRKLLIINSPAISTEQCCVIFILGIYMLHDDDIEIV
;
A
#
# COMPACT_ATOMS: atom_id res chain seq x y z
N MET A 1 1.99 15.33 -8.16
CA MET A 1 1.14 15.25 -6.95
C MET A 1 1.98 14.76 -5.79
N LYS A 2 1.85 15.41 -4.64
CA LYS A 2 2.55 15.05 -3.42
C LYS A 2 1.52 14.86 -2.29
N LEU A 3 1.55 13.70 -1.65
CA LEU A 3 0.73 13.40 -0.47
C LEU A 3 1.63 13.20 0.75
N ILE A 4 1.18 13.73 1.87
CA ILE A 4 1.81 13.56 3.18
C ILE A 4 0.87 12.69 4.01
N VAL A 5 1.36 11.57 4.53
CA VAL A 5 0.55 10.68 5.36
C VAL A 5 1.09 10.70 6.77
N ARG A 6 0.21 10.99 7.72
CA ARG A 6 0.52 10.96 9.16
C ARG A 6 -0.12 9.75 9.80
N GLN A 7 0.73 8.93 10.42
CA GLN A 7 0.29 7.76 11.17
C GLN A 7 -0.16 8.18 12.56
N LYS A 8 -1.36 7.77 12.93
CA LYS A 8 -1.89 7.80 14.29
C LYS A 8 -2.31 6.40 14.71
N LEU A 9 -2.67 6.21 15.97
CA LEU A 9 -3.09 4.90 16.48
C LEU A 9 -4.27 4.34 15.66
N GLY A 10 -4.02 3.27 14.88
CA GLY A 10 -5.01 2.60 14.04
C GLY A 10 -5.47 3.36 12.77
N GLU A 11 -4.87 4.50 12.47
CA GLU A 11 -5.26 5.33 11.31
C GLU A 11 -4.05 5.90 10.56
N TYR A 12 -4.20 6.11 9.23
CA TYR A 12 -3.30 6.89 8.39
C TYR A 12 -4.07 8.04 7.76
N ILE A 13 -3.80 9.28 8.19
CA ILE A 13 -4.46 10.49 7.69
C ILE A 13 -3.66 11.02 6.52
N VAL A 14 -4.31 11.18 5.38
CA VAL A 14 -3.71 11.64 4.12
C VAL A 14 -3.97 13.12 3.92
N TYR A 15 -2.92 13.87 3.63
CA TYR A 15 -2.94 15.31 3.36
C TYR A 15 -2.36 15.58 1.97
N ASP A 16 -2.91 16.57 1.28
CA ASP A 16 -2.36 17.11 0.04
C ASP A 16 -1.20 18.10 0.30
N GLU A 17 -0.70 18.71 -0.77
CA GLU A 17 0.37 19.72 -0.73
C GLU A 17 -0.02 20.98 0.03
N SER A 18 -1.31 21.33 0.06
CA SER A 18 -1.86 22.48 0.80
C SER A 18 -2.09 22.17 2.29
N ASN A 19 -1.73 20.95 2.74
CA ASN A 19 -2.00 20.42 4.07
C ASN A 19 -3.50 20.26 4.39
N SER A 20 -4.33 20.15 3.35
CA SER A 20 -5.75 19.82 3.47
C SER A 20 -5.93 18.31 3.56
N VAL A 21 -6.87 17.85 4.39
CA VAL A 21 -7.16 16.41 4.53
C VAL A 21 -7.84 15.92 3.26
N VAL A 22 -7.28 14.87 2.65
CA VAL A 22 -7.86 14.15 1.50
C VAL A 22 -8.79 13.03 1.98
N GLY A 23 -8.41 12.35 3.05
CA GLY A 23 -9.14 11.23 3.62
C GLY A 23 -8.27 10.49 4.62
N LYS A 24 -8.73 9.31 5.02
CA LYS A 24 -7.98 8.48 5.96
C LYS A 24 -8.18 6.98 5.73
N TRP A 25 -7.14 6.21 5.97
CA TRP A 25 -7.22 4.76 6.13
C TRP A 25 -7.47 4.42 7.60
N LYS A 26 -8.42 3.51 7.84
CA LYS A 26 -8.76 3.01 9.17
C LYS A 26 -8.71 1.49 9.17
N GLN A 27 -8.06 0.91 10.18
CA GLN A 27 -8.04 -0.52 10.39
C GLN A 27 -9.33 -1.00 11.05
N SER A 28 -9.92 -2.06 10.51
CA SER A 28 -11.06 -2.75 11.14
C SER A 28 -10.56 -3.93 11.95
N TYR A 29 -10.66 -3.83 13.26
CA TYR A 29 -10.18 -4.88 14.19
C TYR A 29 -11.06 -6.15 14.20
N PHE A 30 -12.31 -6.06 13.73
CA PHE A 30 -13.25 -7.19 13.82
C PHE A 30 -13.24 -8.12 12.60
N GLN A 31 -12.49 -7.81 11.53
CA GLN A 31 -12.52 -8.54 10.26
C GLN A 31 -11.13 -8.93 9.74
N GLY A 32 -10.18 -9.14 10.65
CA GLY A 32 -8.80 -9.43 10.28
C GLY A 32 -8.07 -8.22 9.67
N ALA A 33 -7.09 -8.47 8.83
CA ALA A 33 -6.26 -7.43 8.20
C ALA A 33 -7.03 -6.65 7.12
N LYS A 34 -8.13 -5.99 7.51
CA LYS A 34 -8.96 -5.16 6.64
C LYS A 34 -8.71 -3.69 6.92
N MET A 35 -8.51 -2.91 5.86
CA MET A 35 -8.43 -1.45 5.94
C MET A 35 -9.48 -0.80 5.06
N GLU A 36 -10.06 0.29 5.52
CA GLU A 36 -11.06 1.08 4.81
C GLU A 36 -10.53 2.50 4.59
N PHE A 37 -10.63 2.98 3.35
CA PHE A 37 -10.36 4.39 3.02
C PHE A 37 -11.66 5.18 3.08
N LEU A 38 -11.68 6.17 3.95
CA LEU A 38 -12.80 7.08 4.14
C LEU A 38 -12.43 8.45 3.57
N ASP A 39 -13.36 9.03 2.81
CA ASP A 39 -13.25 10.44 2.38
C ASP A 39 -13.44 11.40 3.56
N THR A 40 -13.40 12.69 3.27
CA THR A 40 -13.60 13.76 4.28
C THR A 40 -15.00 13.79 4.89
N ASN A 41 -15.99 13.18 4.23
CA ASN A 41 -17.37 13.06 4.72
C ASN A 41 -17.60 11.76 5.53
N GLY A 42 -16.58 10.90 5.63
CA GLY A 42 -16.67 9.61 6.30
C GLY A 42 -17.28 8.50 5.45
N THR A 43 -17.40 8.71 4.12
CA THR A 43 -17.86 7.68 3.19
C THR A 43 -16.72 6.73 2.87
N VAL A 44 -16.96 5.42 2.94
CA VAL A 44 -15.97 4.41 2.53
C VAL A 44 -15.89 4.38 1.01
N LEU A 45 -14.72 4.71 0.47
CA LEU A 45 -14.44 4.67 -0.96
C LEU A 45 -13.75 3.38 -1.39
N TYR A 46 -12.85 2.87 -0.57
CA TYR A 46 -12.09 1.64 -0.84
C TYR A 46 -12.02 0.76 0.41
N THR A 47 -12.00 -0.53 0.16
CA THR A 47 -11.72 -1.54 1.18
C THR A 47 -10.60 -2.44 0.67
N ILE A 48 -9.59 -2.67 1.51
CA ILE A 48 -8.48 -3.57 1.22
C ILE A 48 -8.44 -4.66 2.28
N LYS A 49 -8.33 -5.91 1.84
CA LYS A 49 -8.28 -7.08 2.72
C LYS A 49 -7.23 -8.07 2.26
N LYS A 50 -6.41 -8.56 3.19
CA LYS A 50 -5.50 -9.68 2.93
C LYS A 50 -6.30 -10.99 2.92
N CYS A 51 -6.16 -11.78 1.86
CA CYS A 51 -6.81 -13.07 1.66
C CYS A 51 -5.75 -14.11 1.27
N GLY A 52 -5.08 -14.71 2.26
CA GLY A 52 -3.93 -15.57 2.04
C GLY A 52 -2.76 -14.81 1.41
N GLU A 53 -2.26 -15.27 0.27
CA GLU A 53 -1.15 -14.63 -0.47
C GLU A 53 -1.58 -13.44 -1.34
N ARG A 54 -2.86 -13.08 -1.34
CA ARG A 54 -3.44 -12.02 -2.16
C ARG A 54 -3.99 -10.91 -1.29
N ILE A 55 -3.96 -9.70 -1.83
CA ILE A 55 -4.67 -8.55 -1.28
C ILE A 55 -5.78 -8.20 -2.25
N GLU A 56 -7.02 -8.24 -1.77
CA GLU A 56 -8.20 -7.82 -2.51
C GLU A 56 -8.45 -6.33 -2.28
N ILE A 57 -8.68 -5.60 -3.37
CA ILE A 57 -9.02 -4.18 -3.36
C ILE A 57 -10.43 -4.05 -3.93
N LYS A 58 -11.34 -3.55 -3.14
CA LYS A 58 -12.73 -3.25 -3.53
C LYS A 58 -12.93 -1.74 -3.55
N GLY A 59 -13.44 -1.22 -4.66
CA GLY A 59 -13.90 0.15 -4.78
C GLY A 59 -15.39 0.27 -4.54
N LYS A 60 -15.90 1.48 -4.74
CA LYS A 60 -17.32 1.82 -4.57
C LYS A 60 -18.24 1.06 -5.53
N ASP A 61 -17.74 0.65 -6.69
CA ASP A 61 -18.49 -0.01 -7.77
C ASP A 61 -18.24 -1.54 -7.82
N ASP A 62 -17.89 -2.15 -6.69
CA ASP A 62 -17.59 -3.60 -6.55
C ASP A 62 -16.47 -4.13 -7.48
N ILE A 63 -15.66 -3.24 -8.05
CA ILE A 63 -14.53 -3.63 -8.89
C ILE A 63 -13.45 -4.19 -7.99
N ILE A 64 -13.17 -5.47 -8.16
CA ILE A 64 -12.11 -6.16 -7.43
C ILE A 64 -10.84 -6.10 -8.26
N SER A 65 -9.80 -5.49 -7.67
CA SER A 65 -8.43 -5.64 -8.14
C SER A 65 -7.68 -6.56 -7.18
N GLU A 66 -6.78 -7.37 -7.69
CA GLU A 66 -5.94 -8.25 -6.89
C GLU A 66 -4.50 -7.74 -6.92
N CYS A 67 -3.89 -7.68 -5.75
CA CYS A 67 -2.47 -7.42 -5.60
C CYS A 67 -1.77 -8.70 -5.11
N ARG A 68 -0.61 -9.01 -5.69
CA ARG A 68 0.24 -10.15 -5.28
C ARG A 68 1.60 -9.64 -4.86
N PHE A 69 2.12 -10.22 -3.77
CA PHE A 69 3.47 -9.93 -3.31
C PHE A 69 4.47 -10.95 -3.84
N HIS A 70 5.66 -10.46 -4.15
CA HIS A 70 6.82 -11.25 -4.51
C HIS A 70 7.89 -11.03 -3.44
N TYR A 71 8.39 -12.11 -2.89
CA TYR A 71 9.37 -12.12 -1.81
C TYR A 71 10.78 -12.32 -2.36
N ALA A 72 11.77 -11.78 -1.63
CA ALA A 72 13.18 -12.01 -1.95
C ALA A 72 13.53 -13.50 -1.97
N GLN A 73 14.24 -13.93 -3.01
CA GLN A 73 14.69 -15.30 -3.19
C GLN A 73 16.22 -15.35 -3.28
N ASP A 74 16.81 -16.42 -2.75
CA ASP A 74 18.21 -16.73 -2.95
C ASP A 74 18.49 -17.24 -4.39
N GLY A 75 19.76 -17.49 -4.72
CA GLY A 75 20.17 -18.02 -6.03
C GLY A 75 19.57 -19.38 -6.40
N ASN A 76 18.94 -20.10 -5.46
CA ASN A 76 18.28 -21.38 -5.64
C ASN A 76 16.75 -21.25 -5.73
N GLY A 77 16.20 -20.03 -5.68
CA GLY A 77 14.77 -19.76 -5.70
C GLY A 77 14.08 -19.98 -4.34
N THR A 78 14.83 -20.11 -3.25
CA THR A 78 14.27 -20.24 -1.91
C THR A 78 14.01 -18.82 -1.36
N ILE A 79 12.81 -18.61 -0.78
CA ILE A 79 12.46 -17.34 -0.16
C ILE A 79 13.42 -17.05 1.00
N ILE A 80 14.04 -15.87 0.99
CA ILE A 80 14.98 -15.45 2.03
C ILE A 80 14.17 -15.05 3.27
N GLN A 81 14.28 -15.87 4.32
CA GLN A 81 13.68 -15.58 5.61
C GLN A 81 14.73 -15.03 6.56
N LYS A 82 14.60 -13.77 6.98
CA LYS A 82 15.55 -13.09 7.87
C LYS A 82 15.45 -13.55 9.33
N SER A 83 14.38 -14.26 9.72
CA SER A 83 14.14 -14.75 11.07
C SER A 83 13.14 -15.90 11.04
N LEU A 84 13.28 -16.86 11.98
CA LEU A 84 12.32 -17.96 12.15
C LEU A 84 10.92 -17.51 12.60
N PHE A 85 10.80 -16.27 13.07
CA PHE A 85 9.57 -15.71 13.64
C PHE A 85 9.01 -14.51 12.86
N ARG A 86 9.59 -14.17 11.70
CA ARG A 86 9.14 -13.05 10.86
C ARG A 86 8.90 -13.54 9.45
N SER A 87 7.79 -13.13 8.86
CA SER A 87 7.51 -13.39 7.45
C SER A 87 8.60 -12.79 6.54
N PRO A 88 8.80 -13.38 5.36
CA PRO A 88 9.76 -12.84 4.40
C PRO A 88 9.35 -11.44 3.94
N MET A 89 10.33 -10.57 3.72
CA MET A 89 10.10 -9.22 3.26
C MET A 89 9.60 -9.21 1.81
N ALA A 90 8.47 -8.58 1.56
CA ALA A 90 7.96 -8.38 0.21
C ALA A 90 8.83 -7.35 -0.54
N GLU A 91 9.58 -7.79 -1.55
CA GLU A 91 10.40 -6.90 -2.39
C GLU A 91 9.58 -6.16 -3.43
N LYS A 92 8.51 -6.78 -3.90
CA LYS A 92 7.71 -6.28 -5.02
C LYS A 92 6.25 -6.65 -4.84
N SER A 93 5.36 -5.71 -5.17
CA SER A 93 3.95 -5.99 -5.36
C SER A 93 3.54 -5.74 -6.81
N VAL A 94 2.63 -6.56 -7.32
CA VAL A 94 2.04 -6.41 -8.65
C VAL A 94 0.53 -6.38 -8.49
N THR A 95 -0.08 -5.31 -8.99
CA THR A 95 -1.53 -5.11 -8.98
C THR A 95 -2.01 -4.94 -10.41
N ASP A 96 -2.83 -5.87 -10.88
CA ASP A 96 -3.56 -5.74 -12.11
C ASP A 96 -4.89 -5.06 -11.83
N SER A 97 -5.09 -3.87 -12.36
CA SER A 97 -6.26 -3.04 -12.10
C SER A 97 -6.81 -2.43 -13.39
N LEU A 98 -8.01 -1.87 -13.33
CA LEU A 98 -8.57 -1.09 -14.44
C LEU A 98 -7.75 0.17 -14.77
N TRP A 99 -6.88 0.59 -13.87
CA TRP A 99 -5.99 1.75 -14.07
C TRP A 99 -4.71 1.39 -14.82
N GLY A 100 -4.50 0.09 -15.08
CA GLY A 100 -3.28 -0.48 -15.62
C GLY A 100 -2.55 -1.35 -14.59
N LYS A 101 -1.39 -1.85 -14.99
CA LYS A 101 -0.53 -2.66 -14.14
C LYS A 101 0.31 -1.75 -13.24
N ILE A 102 0.04 -1.79 -11.94
CA ILE A 102 0.82 -1.07 -10.92
C ILE A 102 1.83 -2.03 -10.31
N VAL A 103 3.09 -1.61 -10.29
CA VAL A 103 4.17 -2.35 -9.64
C VAL A 103 4.82 -1.44 -8.61
N ILE A 104 4.96 -1.93 -7.37
CA ILE A 104 5.64 -1.24 -6.28
C ILE A 104 6.86 -2.09 -5.92
N VAL A 105 8.05 -1.50 -5.94
CA VAL A 105 9.32 -2.15 -5.64
C VAL A 105 9.92 -1.53 -4.39
N GLN A 106 10.22 -2.36 -3.39
CA GLN A 106 10.86 -1.94 -2.14
C GLN A 106 12.39 -2.02 -2.27
N ASN A 107 13.08 -1.00 -1.79
CA ASN A 107 14.54 -1.00 -1.68
C ASN A 107 15.00 -1.40 -0.25
N GLU A 108 16.31 -1.50 -0.06
CA GLU A 108 16.92 -1.87 1.22
C GLU A 108 16.64 -0.85 2.35
N GLN A 109 16.40 0.42 2.01
CA GLN A 109 16.06 1.50 2.95
C GLN A 109 14.58 1.49 3.34
N ARG A 110 13.79 0.54 2.81
CA ARG A 110 12.33 0.45 2.97
C ARG A 110 11.59 1.65 2.38
N ASP A 111 12.17 2.29 1.37
CA ASP A 111 11.48 3.21 0.48
C ASP A 111 10.99 2.44 -0.76
N PHE A 112 10.05 3.00 -1.50
CA PHE A 112 9.42 2.32 -2.62
C PHE A 112 9.50 3.15 -3.89
N THR A 113 9.73 2.48 -5.02
CA THR A 113 9.56 3.02 -6.37
C THR A 113 8.28 2.46 -6.98
N ILE A 114 7.51 3.31 -7.64
CA ILE A 114 6.19 2.99 -8.19
C ILE A 114 6.25 3.06 -9.71
N PHE A 115 5.75 2.01 -10.35
CA PHE A 115 5.64 1.91 -11.80
C PHE A 115 4.18 1.75 -12.21
N LEU A 116 3.79 2.39 -13.30
CA LEU A 116 2.52 2.19 -13.99
C LEU A 116 2.82 1.75 -15.43
N ASN A 117 2.37 0.55 -15.80
CA ASN A 117 2.62 -0.04 -17.13
C ASN A 117 4.12 0.00 -17.50
N ASP A 118 4.97 -0.44 -16.55
CA ASP A 118 6.42 -0.52 -16.63
C ASP A 118 7.16 0.84 -16.73
N MET A 119 6.46 1.97 -16.62
CA MET A 119 7.06 3.32 -16.50
C MET A 119 7.10 3.77 -15.05
N GLU A 120 8.25 4.26 -14.60
CA GLU A 120 8.37 4.86 -13.27
C GLU A 120 7.50 6.13 -13.19
N VAL A 121 6.60 6.17 -12.20
CA VAL A 121 5.65 7.27 -12.00
C VAL A 121 5.79 7.95 -10.66
N GLY A 122 6.58 7.42 -9.74
CA GLY A 122 6.74 8.03 -8.43
C GLY A 122 7.44 7.18 -7.39
N ASN A 123 7.43 7.67 -6.16
CA ASN A 123 8.06 6.98 -5.04
C ASN A 123 7.31 7.23 -3.72
N MET A 124 7.56 6.34 -2.75
CA MET A 124 7.19 6.51 -1.35
C MET A 124 8.45 6.49 -0.50
N THR A 125 8.62 7.49 0.35
CA THR A 125 9.77 7.63 1.22
C THR A 125 9.37 7.87 2.67
N ARG A 126 10.32 7.71 3.60
CA ARG A 126 10.09 7.84 5.04
C ARG A 126 9.03 6.89 5.58
N MET A 127 8.90 5.73 4.96
CA MET A 127 7.82 4.79 5.27
C MET A 127 7.88 4.23 6.69
N MET A 128 9.06 4.23 7.32
CA MET A 128 9.25 3.84 8.72
C MET A 128 8.98 4.97 9.73
N SER A 129 8.76 6.22 9.28
CA SER A 129 8.47 7.36 10.16
C SER A 129 6.97 7.57 10.35
N LEU A 130 6.58 8.31 11.40
CA LEU A 130 5.17 8.70 11.62
C LEU A 130 4.63 9.65 10.55
N ARG A 131 5.51 10.28 9.78
CA ARG A 131 5.19 11.16 8.66
C ARG A 131 5.81 10.60 7.40
N LYS A 132 4.98 9.97 6.58
CA LYS A 132 5.35 9.32 5.34
C LYS A 132 5.09 10.26 4.15
N LEU A 133 5.81 10.03 3.06
CA LEU A 133 5.72 10.87 1.87
C LEU A 133 5.48 10.01 0.63
N LEU A 134 4.47 10.35 -0.17
CA LEU A 134 4.20 9.78 -1.49
C LEU A 134 4.29 10.90 -2.53
N ILE A 135 5.07 10.68 -3.57
CA ILE A 135 5.20 11.58 -4.72
C ILE A 135 4.83 10.80 -5.98
N ILE A 136 3.87 11.31 -6.74
CA ILE A 136 3.46 10.77 -8.05
C ILE A 136 3.60 11.85 -9.11
N ASN A 137 4.35 11.54 -10.16
CA ASN A 137 4.65 12.47 -11.26
C ASN A 137 3.79 12.23 -12.51
N SER A 138 2.82 11.31 -12.42
CA SER A 138 1.92 10.99 -13.53
C SER A 138 0.54 11.61 -13.32
N PRO A 139 -0.02 12.34 -14.31
CA PRO A 139 -1.40 12.83 -14.25
C PRO A 139 -2.44 11.73 -14.46
N ALA A 140 -2.01 10.54 -14.91
CA ALA A 140 -2.90 9.39 -15.13
C ALA A 140 -3.36 8.72 -13.82
N ILE A 141 -2.73 9.05 -12.68
CA ILE A 141 -3.08 8.49 -11.37
C ILE A 141 -3.81 9.55 -10.57
N SER A 142 -5.05 9.26 -10.19
CA SER A 142 -5.87 10.15 -9.34
C SER A 142 -5.38 10.15 -7.88
N THR A 143 -5.82 11.14 -7.10
CA THR A 143 -5.51 11.24 -5.68
C THR A 143 -5.99 10.00 -4.90
N GLU A 144 -7.17 9.48 -5.22
CA GLU A 144 -7.72 8.29 -4.59
C GLU A 144 -6.89 7.03 -4.90
N GLN A 145 -6.46 6.89 -6.16
CA GLN A 145 -5.55 5.81 -6.57
C GLN A 145 -4.20 5.90 -5.84
N CYS A 146 -3.68 7.11 -5.63
CA CYS A 146 -2.48 7.33 -4.81
C CYS A 146 -2.68 6.82 -3.38
N CYS A 147 -3.86 7.02 -2.81
CA CYS A 147 -4.18 6.50 -1.47
C CYS A 147 -4.17 4.96 -1.45
N VAL A 148 -4.67 4.29 -2.49
CA VAL A 148 -4.60 2.83 -2.63
C VAL A 148 -3.15 2.35 -2.79
N ILE A 149 -2.36 3.01 -3.64
CA ILE A 149 -0.93 2.68 -3.80
C ILE A 149 -0.18 2.81 -2.48
N PHE A 150 -0.45 3.88 -1.73
CA PHE A 150 0.16 4.09 -0.41
C PHE A 150 -0.11 2.93 0.55
N ILE A 151 -1.36 2.50 0.67
CA ILE A 151 -1.70 1.44 1.63
C ILE A 151 -1.13 0.08 1.22
N LEU A 152 -0.97 -0.20 -0.08
CA LEU A 152 -0.26 -1.40 -0.54
C LEU A 152 1.19 -1.41 -0.07
N GLY A 153 1.88 -0.26 -0.10
CA GLY A 153 3.22 -0.12 0.48
C GLY A 153 3.24 -0.38 1.99
N ILE A 154 2.20 0.03 2.72
CA ILE A 154 2.06 -0.30 4.15
C ILE A 154 1.92 -1.80 4.36
N TYR A 155 1.10 -2.49 3.57
CA TYR A 155 0.98 -3.95 3.65
C TYR A 155 2.31 -4.66 3.34
N MET A 156 3.10 -4.15 2.39
CA MET A 156 4.43 -4.70 2.10
C MET A 156 5.41 -4.55 3.28
N LEU A 157 5.33 -3.43 4.03
CA LEU A 157 6.16 -3.19 5.21
C LEU A 157 5.78 -4.07 6.41
N HIS A 158 4.48 -4.30 6.58
CA HIS A 158 3.90 -4.94 7.75
C HIS A 158 3.32 -6.32 7.42
N ASP A 159 3.77 -6.96 6.33
CA ASP A 159 3.34 -8.32 6.00
C ASP A 159 3.67 -9.28 7.17
N ASP A 160 4.71 -8.97 7.92
CA ASP A 160 5.15 -9.69 9.13
C ASP A 160 4.20 -9.52 10.33
N ASP A 161 3.55 -8.36 10.45
CA ASP A 161 2.77 -7.99 11.64
C ASP A 161 1.29 -8.38 11.52
N ILE A 162 0.84 -8.72 10.30
CA ILE A 162 -0.57 -8.96 9.99
C ILE A 162 -0.97 -10.44 10.23
N GLU A 163 -0.01 -11.33 10.37
CA GLU A 163 -0.26 -12.76 10.62
C GLU A 163 -0.46 -13.13 12.11
N ILE A 164 -0.29 -12.18 13.04
CA ILE A 164 -0.41 -12.43 14.48
C ILE A 164 -1.74 -11.89 15.02
N VAL A 165 -2.87 -12.30 14.44
CA VAL A 165 -4.18 -12.18 15.14
C VAL A 165 -5.07 -13.35 14.77
#